data_2be1b12c2c80d269e8cfbf2fea70472b
#
_entry.id   2be1b12c2c80d269e8cfbf2fea70472b
#
_cell.length_a   1.000
_cell.length_b   1.000
_cell.length_c   1.000
_cell.angle_alpha   90.00
_cell.angle_beta   90.00
_cell.angle_gamma   90.00
#
_symmetry.space_group_name_H-M   'P 1'
#
loop_
_entity.id
_entity.type
_entity.pdbx_description
1 polymer ?
#
loop_
_entity_poly.entity_id
_entity_poly.type
_entity_poly.pdbx_seq_one_letter_code
_entity_poly.pdbx_strand_id
1 'polypeptide(L)'
;DYEDMIFFTFEVTNQSDASYDSVYFGLYHDFDVGNDPGGVNDYSDDMLEFDAANDFIIVSDADHSSQEWNIEPGMMGIVLLESPQLNGAMAGITDMHYRKFEDNDAMQMALLSSNLDYLPAGIDPLTFFNTGNSADIHFDDTKIIPSTGRDIYGTISSGPFDLAPTDTLTFIMGIVAGTT
;
A
#
# COMPACT_ATOMS: atom_id res chain seq x y z
N ASP A 1 -4.07 4.79 -24.45
CA ASP A 1 -5.35 4.11 -24.15
C ASP A 1 -5.43 3.95 -22.65
N TYR A 2 -6.62 4.08 -22.05
CA TYR A 2 -6.87 3.93 -20.61
C TYR A 2 -7.70 2.68 -20.32
N GLU A 3 -7.66 1.70 -21.24
CA GLU A 3 -8.50 0.50 -21.19
C GLU A 3 -8.15 -0.42 -20.03
N ASP A 4 -6.91 -0.31 -19.54
CA ASP A 4 -6.37 -1.14 -18.46
C ASP A 4 -6.24 -0.38 -17.13
N MET A 5 -7.06 0.69 -16.96
CA MET A 5 -7.02 1.54 -15.77
C MET A 5 -8.40 1.67 -15.15
N ILE A 6 -8.46 1.61 -13.82
CA ILE A 6 -9.65 1.91 -13.03
C ILE A 6 -9.29 3.05 -12.07
N PHE A 7 -10.12 4.10 -12.05
CA PHE A 7 -9.92 5.24 -11.17
C PHE A 7 -10.96 5.23 -10.05
N PHE A 8 -10.49 5.55 -8.84
CA PHE A 8 -11.31 5.70 -7.65
C PHE A 8 -11.13 7.12 -7.11
N THR A 9 -12.24 7.74 -6.75
CA THR A 9 -12.25 8.99 -5.98
C THR A 9 -12.88 8.72 -4.63
N PHE A 10 -12.17 9.06 -3.56
CA PHE A 10 -12.65 8.96 -2.19
C PHE A 10 -12.80 10.36 -1.61
N GLU A 11 -13.96 10.64 -1.05
CA GLU A 11 -14.25 11.87 -0.33
C GLU A 11 -14.56 11.53 1.13
N VAL A 12 -13.71 11.98 2.04
CA VAL A 12 -13.83 11.73 3.48
C VAL A 12 -14.26 13.04 4.15
N THR A 13 -15.51 13.12 4.56
CA THR A 13 -16.09 14.33 5.17
C THR A 13 -16.31 14.14 6.67
N ASN A 14 -15.85 15.08 7.47
CA ASN A 14 -16.14 15.13 8.90
C ASN A 14 -17.58 15.60 9.12
N GLN A 15 -18.45 14.70 9.54
CA GLN A 15 -19.86 15.00 9.85
C GLN A 15 -20.12 15.27 11.34
N SER A 16 -19.07 15.31 12.16
CA SER A 16 -19.17 15.61 13.59
C SER A 16 -18.91 17.08 13.90
N ASP A 17 -19.20 17.50 15.12
CA ASP A 17 -18.89 18.86 15.61
C ASP A 17 -17.47 18.97 16.17
N ALA A 18 -16.68 17.89 16.17
CA ALA A 18 -15.31 17.86 16.66
C ALA A 18 -14.31 17.90 15.52
N SER A 19 -13.15 18.54 15.71
CA SER A 19 -12.00 18.41 14.82
C SER A 19 -11.25 17.12 15.14
N TYR A 20 -10.71 16.51 14.11
CA TYR A 20 -9.80 15.37 14.20
C TYR A 20 -8.44 15.79 13.72
N ASP A 21 -7.42 15.52 14.53
CA ASP A 21 -6.03 15.68 14.18
C ASP A 21 -5.46 14.30 13.79
N SER A 22 -4.45 14.29 12.94
CA SER A 22 -3.73 13.07 12.55
C SER A 22 -4.64 12.00 11.91
N VAL A 23 -5.48 12.42 10.98
CA VAL A 23 -6.28 11.51 10.14
C VAL A 23 -5.39 10.91 9.05
N TYR A 24 -5.45 9.60 8.87
CA TYR A 24 -4.76 8.88 7.81
C TYR A 24 -5.77 8.21 6.89
N PHE A 25 -5.53 8.28 5.60
CA PHE A 25 -6.20 7.45 4.61
C PHE A 25 -5.33 6.22 4.34
N GLY A 26 -5.85 5.03 4.60
CA GLY A 26 -5.13 3.79 4.39
C GLY A 26 -5.81 2.89 3.36
N LEU A 27 -5.04 2.21 2.54
CA LEU A 27 -5.49 1.18 1.62
C LEU A 27 -4.71 -0.11 1.87
N TYR A 28 -5.42 -1.20 2.04
CA TYR A 28 -4.87 -2.55 1.99
C TYR A 28 -5.00 -3.11 0.58
N HIS A 29 -3.96 -3.75 0.10
CA HIS A 29 -3.97 -4.47 -1.16
C HIS A 29 -3.43 -5.89 -0.97
N ASP A 30 -3.91 -6.79 -1.81
CA ASP A 30 -3.58 -8.23 -1.80
C ASP A 30 -3.78 -8.70 -3.25
N PHE A 31 -2.78 -8.42 -4.09
CA PHE A 31 -2.83 -8.81 -5.50
C PHE A 31 -2.09 -10.12 -5.70
N ASP A 32 -2.76 -11.06 -6.32
CA ASP A 32 -2.15 -12.29 -6.82
C ASP A 32 -1.99 -12.14 -8.34
N VAL A 33 -0.76 -12.22 -8.84
CA VAL A 33 -0.44 -12.08 -10.26
C VAL A 33 0.01 -13.44 -10.80
N GLY A 34 -0.62 -13.87 -11.87
CA GLY A 34 -0.36 -15.19 -12.43
C GLY A 34 -1.45 -16.22 -12.10
N ASN A 35 -1.21 -17.46 -12.44
CA ASN A 35 -2.05 -18.59 -12.06
C ASN A 35 -1.33 -19.93 -12.31
N ASP A 36 -1.08 -20.68 -11.26
CA ASP A 36 -0.39 -21.97 -11.30
C ASP A 36 -1.29 -23.14 -11.80
N PRO A 37 -0.72 -24.17 -12.44
CA PRO A 37 -1.48 -25.30 -12.93
C PRO A 37 -2.21 -26.04 -11.82
N GLY A 38 -3.51 -26.26 -12.05
CA GLY A 38 -4.36 -27.04 -11.16
C GLY A 38 -5.20 -26.22 -10.20
N GLY A 39 -5.31 -24.89 -10.40
CA GLY A 39 -6.18 -24.01 -9.62
C GLY A 39 -5.63 -23.71 -8.23
N VAL A 40 -4.34 -23.88 -8.02
CA VAL A 40 -3.63 -23.34 -6.88
C VAL A 40 -3.30 -21.90 -7.25
N ASN A 41 -3.69 -20.94 -6.42
CA ASN A 41 -3.37 -19.55 -6.63
C ASN A 41 -1.85 -19.36 -6.68
N ASP A 42 -1.39 -18.61 -7.65
CA ASP A 42 0.03 -18.30 -7.89
C ASP A 42 0.53 -17.16 -7.01
N TYR A 43 -0.02 -17.07 -5.81
CA TYR A 43 0.31 -16.02 -4.84
C TYR A 43 1.67 -16.21 -4.18
N SER A 44 2.36 -17.31 -4.46
CA SER A 44 3.56 -17.68 -3.70
C SER A 44 4.86 -17.13 -4.28
N ASP A 45 4.82 -16.52 -5.45
CA ASP A 45 5.98 -15.98 -6.16
C ASP A 45 5.78 -14.57 -6.72
N ASP A 46 4.86 -13.83 -6.14
CA ASP A 46 4.70 -12.42 -6.44
C ASP A 46 5.89 -11.57 -5.96
N MET A 47 6.15 -10.51 -6.70
CA MET A 47 7.13 -9.47 -6.39
C MET A 47 6.44 -8.13 -6.18
N LEU A 48 7.00 -7.30 -5.32
CA LEU A 48 6.52 -5.94 -5.10
C LEU A 48 7.66 -4.95 -5.30
N GLU A 49 7.37 -3.90 -6.06
CA GLU A 49 8.21 -2.71 -6.18
C GLU A 49 7.44 -1.48 -5.72
N PHE A 50 8.13 -0.55 -5.06
CA PHE A 50 7.57 0.72 -4.65
C PHE A 50 8.42 1.87 -5.18
N ASP A 51 7.82 2.73 -5.99
CA ASP A 51 8.39 3.98 -6.47
C ASP A 51 7.85 5.15 -5.65
N ALA A 52 8.57 5.51 -4.59
CA ALA A 52 8.20 6.60 -3.70
C ALA A 52 8.21 7.98 -4.38
N ALA A 53 8.89 8.14 -5.52
CA ALA A 53 8.92 9.42 -6.23
C ALA A 53 7.65 9.68 -7.05
N ASN A 54 6.94 8.61 -7.41
CA ASN A 54 5.73 8.65 -8.20
C ASN A 54 4.49 8.13 -7.47
N ASP A 55 4.59 7.83 -6.16
CA ASP A 55 3.51 7.27 -5.34
C ASP A 55 2.89 6.01 -5.96
N PHE A 56 3.75 5.10 -6.44
CA PHE A 56 3.36 3.97 -7.26
C PHE A 56 3.88 2.64 -6.70
N ILE A 57 2.97 1.68 -6.53
CA ILE A 57 3.27 0.29 -6.19
C ILE A 57 3.04 -0.57 -7.42
N ILE A 58 3.95 -1.50 -7.69
CA ILE A 58 3.85 -2.49 -8.76
C ILE A 58 3.95 -3.88 -8.14
N VAL A 59 3.01 -4.75 -8.50
CA VAL A 59 3.05 -6.18 -8.20
C VAL A 59 3.17 -6.96 -9.50
N SER A 60 4.09 -7.89 -9.55
CA SER A 60 4.37 -8.73 -10.71
C SER A 60 4.71 -10.15 -10.27
N ASP A 61 4.58 -11.09 -11.17
CA ASP A 61 4.98 -12.48 -11.01
C ASP A 61 6.51 -12.61 -11.16
N ALA A 62 7.18 -13.34 -10.26
CA ALA A 62 8.63 -13.46 -10.23
C ALA A 62 9.18 -14.39 -11.33
N ASP A 63 8.46 -15.41 -11.73
CA ASP A 63 8.88 -16.37 -12.74
C ASP A 63 8.34 -16.02 -14.14
N HIS A 64 7.51 -14.99 -14.25
CA HIS A 64 6.91 -14.51 -15.50
C HIS A 64 6.12 -15.59 -16.24
N SER A 65 5.54 -16.53 -15.53
CA SER A 65 4.79 -17.63 -16.11
C SER A 65 3.38 -17.75 -15.55
N SER A 66 2.43 -17.97 -16.42
CA SER A 66 1.11 -18.46 -16.03
C SER A 66 0.78 -19.68 -16.86
N GLN A 67 0.88 -20.84 -16.24
CA GLN A 67 0.70 -22.11 -16.96
C GLN A 67 -0.75 -22.32 -17.40
N GLU A 68 -1.73 -21.82 -16.66
CA GLU A 68 -3.14 -21.91 -17.06
C GLU A 68 -3.46 -20.99 -18.25
N TRP A 69 -2.92 -19.80 -18.26
CA TRP A 69 -3.21 -18.83 -19.32
C TRP A 69 -2.34 -19.05 -20.55
N ASN A 70 -1.26 -19.80 -20.40
CA ASN A 70 -0.25 -20.03 -21.46
C ASN A 70 0.25 -18.73 -22.10
N ILE A 71 0.29 -17.68 -21.30
CA ILE A 71 0.81 -16.35 -21.61
C ILE A 71 1.64 -15.86 -20.41
N GLU A 72 2.54 -14.94 -20.65
CA GLU A 72 3.21 -14.22 -19.59
C GLU A 72 2.18 -13.35 -18.82
N PRO A 73 2.06 -13.49 -17.49
CA PRO A 73 1.20 -12.61 -16.73
C PRO A 73 1.72 -11.19 -16.80
N GLY A 74 0.80 -10.23 -16.79
CA GLY A 74 1.16 -8.82 -16.73
C GLY A 74 1.60 -8.42 -15.33
N MET A 75 1.47 -7.13 -15.05
CA MET A 75 1.68 -6.57 -13.73
C MET A 75 0.47 -5.73 -13.31
N MET A 76 0.27 -5.63 -12.01
CA MET A 76 -0.74 -4.76 -11.43
C MET A 76 -0.07 -3.61 -10.70
N GLY A 77 -0.63 -2.42 -10.80
CA GLY A 77 -0.13 -1.25 -10.11
C GLY A 77 -1.20 -0.48 -9.37
N ILE A 78 -0.81 0.12 -8.25
CA ILE A 78 -1.61 1.11 -7.53
C ILE A 78 -0.85 2.43 -7.56
N VAL A 79 -1.49 3.50 -7.99
CA VAL A 79 -0.93 4.85 -7.98
C VAL A 79 -1.84 5.79 -7.19
N LEU A 80 -1.28 6.59 -6.31
CA LEU A 80 -2.00 7.69 -5.64
C LEU A 80 -1.81 8.96 -6.47
N LEU A 81 -2.82 9.31 -7.24
CA LEU A 81 -2.79 10.43 -8.20
C LEU A 81 -3.05 11.78 -7.55
N GLU A 82 -3.85 11.81 -6.49
CA GLU A 82 -4.17 13.01 -5.72
C GLU A 82 -4.36 12.66 -4.26
N SER A 83 -3.80 13.50 -3.40
CA SER A 83 -4.04 13.52 -1.96
C SER A 83 -4.11 14.96 -1.46
N PRO A 84 -4.65 15.21 -0.26
CA PRO A 84 -4.57 16.53 0.35
C PRO A 84 -3.13 17.00 0.50
N GLN A 85 -2.95 18.30 0.68
CA GLN A 85 -1.62 18.89 0.81
C GLN A 85 -1.12 18.81 2.26
N LEU A 86 0.17 18.47 2.39
CA LEU A 86 0.96 18.65 3.59
C LEU A 86 2.07 19.65 3.29
N ASN A 87 2.19 20.70 4.12
CA ASN A 87 3.22 21.75 3.94
C ASN A 87 3.23 22.39 2.55
N GLY A 88 2.08 22.48 1.87
CA GLY A 88 1.92 23.13 0.57
C GLY A 88 2.26 22.27 -0.65
N ALA A 89 2.50 20.99 -0.47
CA ALA A 89 2.66 20.01 -1.53
C ALA A 89 1.66 18.85 -1.34
N MET A 90 1.36 18.13 -2.39
CA MET A 90 0.61 16.88 -2.30
C MET A 90 1.32 15.92 -1.33
N ALA A 91 0.58 15.32 -0.40
CA ALA A 91 1.17 14.44 0.59
C ALA A 91 1.71 13.14 -0.04
N GLY A 92 1.01 12.62 -1.03
CA GLY A 92 1.36 11.36 -1.66
C GLY A 92 1.18 10.17 -0.71
N ILE A 93 1.88 9.09 -0.98
CA ILE A 93 2.01 7.94 -0.08
C ILE A 93 3.07 8.30 0.97
N THR A 94 2.64 8.41 2.23
CA THR A 94 3.54 8.74 3.36
C THR A 94 4.12 7.50 4.02
N ASP A 95 3.41 6.38 3.94
CA ASP A 95 3.85 5.13 4.55
C ASP A 95 3.47 3.93 3.66
N MET A 96 4.36 2.95 3.55
CA MET A 96 4.12 1.70 2.83
C MET A 96 4.71 0.54 3.60
N HIS A 97 3.87 -0.41 4.00
CA HIS A 97 4.25 -1.56 4.77
C HIS A 97 3.78 -2.86 4.11
N TYR A 98 4.68 -3.80 3.99
CA TYR A 98 4.44 -5.16 3.59
C TYR A 98 3.76 -5.95 4.73
N ARG A 99 2.51 -5.56 5.03
CA ARG A 99 1.77 -6.10 6.16
C ARG A 99 0.26 -5.99 5.97
N LYS A 100 -0.48 -7.00 6.44
CA LYS A 100 -1.95 -6.99 6.50
C LYS A 100 -2.44 -5.95 7.51
N PHE A 101 -3.68 -5.55 7.35
CA PHE A 101 -4.37 -4.81 8.39
C PHE A 101 -4.37 -5.58 9.71
N GLU A 102 -4.17 -4.86 10.78
CA GLU A 102 -4.10 -5.40 12.12
C GLU A 102 -5.48 -5.34 12.80
N ASP A 103 -5.83 -6.37 13.56
CA ASP A 103 -7.09 -6.41 14.33
C ASP A 103 -7.07 -5.50 15.57
N ASN A 104 -5.91 -4.95 15.91
CA ASN A 104 -5.72 -4.06 17.05
C ASN A 104 -5.58 -2.62 16.57
N ASP A 105 -6.45 -1.73 17.04
CA ASP A 105 -6.50 -0.32 16.61
C ASP A 105 -5.17 0.41 16.80
N ALA A 106 -4.44 0.16 17.88
CA ALA A 106 -3.14 0.80 18.10
C ALA A 106 -2.09 0.31 17.10
N MET A 107 -2.04 -1.00 16.83
CA MET A 107 -1.15 -1.56 15.81
C MET A 107 -1.54 -1.08 14.42
N GLN A 108 -2.84 -0.93 14.14
CA GLN A 108 -3.32 -0.36 12.89
C GLN A 108 -2.88 1.10 12.74
N MET A 109 -2.97 1.90 13.81
CA MET A 109 -2.46 3.27 13.80
C MET A 109 -0.94 3.32 13.65
N ALA A 110 -0.20 2.41 14.29
CA ALA A 110 1.24 2.29 14.06
C ALA A 110 1.54 2.02 12.58
N LEU A 111 0.79 1.11 11.95
CA LEU A 111 0.96 0.74 10.55
C LEU A 111 0.69 1.92 9.59
N LEU A 112 -0.35 2.71 9.87
CA LEU A 112 -0.74 3.84 9.00
C LEU A 112 0.11 5.10 9.20
N SER A 113 0.83 5.21 10.32
CA SER A 113 1.55 6.44 10.70
C SER A 113 3.04 6.24 10.90
N SER A 114 3.52 5.00 10.88
CA SER A 114 4.88 4.60 11.30
C SER A 114 5.27 5.15 12.68
N ASN A 115 4.27 5.39 13.54
CA ASN A 115 4.49 5.95 14.86
C ASN A 115 4.64 4.85 15.91
N LEU A 116 5.85 4.77 16.49
CA LEU A 116 6.21 3.77 17.50
C LEU A 116 5.41 3.86 18.80
N ASP A 117 4.85 5.03 19.10
CA ASP A 117 4.07 5.22 20.34
C ASP A 117 2.77 4.42 20.35
N TYR A 118 2.31 3.99 19.16
CA TYR A 118 1.14 3.13 19.02
C TYR A 118 1.47 1.64 19.12
N LEU A 119 2.76 1.25 19.11
CA LEU A 119 3.12 -0.16 19.22
C LEU A 119 2.96 -0.64 20.69
N PRO A 120 2.27 -1.76 20.89
CA PRO A 120 2.21 -2.38 22.21
C PRO A 120 3.59 -2.73 22.76
N ALA A 121 3.73 -2.64 24.08
CA ALA A 121 4.99 -3.00 24.75
C ALA A 121 5.42 -4.44 24.42
N GLY A 122 6.67 -4.61 24.02
CA GLY A 122 7.26 -5.90 23.69
C GLY A 122 7.20 -6.26 22.19
N ILE A 123 6.59 -5.44 21.37
CA ILE A 123 6.69 -5.56 19.90
C ILE A 123 8.01 -4.91 19.46
N ASP A 124 8.82 -5.65 18.72
CA ASP A 124 10.03 -5.14 18.11
C ASP A 124 9.68 -4.32 16.84
N PRO A 125 9.98 -3.00 16.81
CA PRO A 125 9.64 -2.15 15.67
C PRO A 125 10.27 -2.61 14.35
N LEU A 126 11.51 -3.08 14.36
CA LEU A 126 12.20 -3.51 13.13
C LEU A 126 11.55 -4.73 12.51
N THR A 127 11.04 -5.63 13.35
CA THR A 127 10.27 -6.79 12.89
C THR A 127 8.86 -6.38 12.46
N PHE A 128 8.26 -5.41 13.18
CA PHE A 128 6.91 -4.96 12.85
C PHE A 128 6.86 -4.24 11.51
N PHE A 129 7.78 -3.33 11.24
CA PHE A 129 7.80 -2.52 10.01
C PHE A 129 8.65 -3.12 8.88
N ASN A 130 9.19 -4.32 9.03
CA ASN A 130 9.98 -4.99 7.97
C ASN A 130 11.04 -4.09 7.31
N THR A 131 11.66 -3.21 8.09
CA THR A 131 12.59 -2.20 7.54
C THR A 131 13.88 -2.78 6.97
N GLY A 132 14.12 -4.07 7.18
CA GLY A 132 15.39 -4.71 6.78
C GLY A 132 16.57 -4.05 7.48
N ASN A 133 17.45 -3.43 6.68
CA ASN A 133 18.60 -2.64 7.16
C ASN A 133 18.36 -1.12 7.07
N SER A 134 17.16 -0.68 6.69
CA SER A 134 16.81 0.73 6.59
C SER A 134 16.58 1.33 7.99
N ALA A 135 17.01 2.56 8.18
CA ALA A 135 16.64 3.35 9.34
C ALA A 135 15.29 4.09 9.13
N ASP A 136 14.76 4.05 7.93
CA ASP A 136 13.48 4.63 7.57
C ASP A 136 12.37 3.62 7.89
N ILE A 137 11.50 3.97 8.82
CA ILE A 137 10.39 3.12 9.25
C ILE A 137 9.08 3.41 8.49
N HIS A 138 9.08 4.40 7.60
CA HIS A 138 7.91 4.74 6.79
C HIS A 138 7.74 3.83 5.58
N PHE A 139 8.85 3.29 5.07
CA PHE A 139 8.83 2.43 3.89
C PHE A 139 9.57 1.14 4.16
N ASP A 140 8.87 0.04 3.99
CA ASP A 140 9.48 -1.28 4.08
C ASP A 140 10.52 -1.49 2.97
N ASP A 141 11.59 -2.19 3.30
CA ASP A 141 12.60 -2.57 2.31
C ASP A 141 12.08 -3.74 1.46
N THR A 142 11.59 -3.45 0.26
CA THR A 142 11.08 -4.48 -0.67
C THR A 142 12.15 -5.53 -1.05
N LYS A 143 13.44 -5.24 -0.82
CA LYS A 143 14.52 -6.22 -1.01
C LYS A 143 14.49 -7.39 -0.02
N ILE A 144 13.63 -7.33 1.02
CA ILE A 144 13.35 -8.49 1.86
C ILE A 144 12.52 -9.56 1.15
N ILE A 145 11.87 -9.20 0.04
CA ILE A 145 11.14 -10.16 -0.79
C ILE A 145 12.18 -11.03 -1.52
N PRO A 146 12.11 -12.35 -1.39
CA PRO A 146 13.03 -13.23 -2.12
C PRO A 146 12.93 -13.04 -3.63
N SER A 147 14.02 -13.28 -4.35
CA SER A 147 13.99 -13.22 -5.83
C SER A 147 13.09 -14.27 -6.50
N THR A 148 12.60 -15.21 -5.73
CA THR A 148 11.59 -16.21 -6.13
C THR A 148 10.18 -15.74 -5.82
N GLY A 149 10.02 -14.51 -5.34
CA GLY A 149 8.74 -13.98 -4.92
C GLY A 149 8.20 -14.57 -3.63
N ARG A 150 7.02 -14.16 -3.26
CA ARG A 150 6.20 -14.68 -2.16
C ARG A 150 4.80 -14.11 -2.23
N ASP A 151 3.86 -14.59 -1.41
CA ASP A 151 2.53 -14.02 -1.19
C ASP A 151 2.65 -12.52 -0.80
N ILE A 152 2.17 -11.62 -1.68
CA ILE A 152 2.31 -10.17 -1.57
C ILE A 152 1.01 -9.53 -1.10
N TYR A 153 1.09 -8.90 0.05
CA TYR A 153 0.05 -8.01 0.56
C TYR A 153 0.69 -6.78 1.18
N GLY A 154 0.00 -5.66 1.16
CA GLY A 154 0.55 -4.44 1.72
C GLY A 154 -0.51 -3.45 2.17
N THR A 155 -0.05 -2.53 2.99
CA THR A 155 -0.80 -1.36 3.41
C THR A 155 -0.05 -0.11 3.01
N ILE A 156 -0.71 0.76 2.28
CA ILE A 156 -0.24 2.13 2.02
C ILE A 156 -1.08 3.11 2.79
N SER A 157 -0.49 4.24 3.18
CA SER A 157 -1.23 5.33 3.79
C SER A 157 -0.78 6.69 3.29
N SER A 158 -1.66 7.66 3.46
CA SER A 158 -1.43 9.08 3.23
C SER A 158 -1.91 9.86 4.44
N GLY A 159 -1.06 10.73 5.00
CA GLY A 159 -1.34 11.53 6.18
C GLY A 159 -0.08 11.99 6.90
N PRO A 160 -0.18 12.60 8.10
CA PRO A 160 -1.40 12.95 8.82
C PRO A 160 -2.11 14.19 8.27
N PHE A 161 -3.43 14.22 8.32
CA PHE A 161 -4.24 15.37 7.95
C PHE A 161 -5.07 15.85 9.15
N ASP A 162 -5.29 17.16 9.23
CA ASP A 162 -6.30 17.74 10.11
C ASP A 162 -7.64 17.76 9.37
N LEU A 163 -8.73 17.46 10.08
CA LEU A 163 -10.08 17.40 9.52
C LEU A 163 -11.06 18.10 10.46
N ALA A 164 -11.29 19.39 10.22
CA ALA A 164 -12.25 20.19 10.97
C ALA A 164 -13.70 19.77 10.66
N PRO A 165 -14.70 20.17 11.50
CA PRO A 165 -16.11 19.94 11.19
C PRO A 165 -16.47 20.45 9.80
N THR A 166 -17.17 19.63 9.03
CA THR A 166 -17.59 19.86 7.64
C THR A 166 -16.49 19.84 6.58
N ASP A 167 -15.22 19.74 6.96
CA ASP A 167 -14.12 19.61 5.99
C ASP A 167 -14.20 18.26 5.27
N THR A 168 -13.69 18.24 4.05
CA THR A 168 -13.60 17.06 3.21
C THR A 168 -12.17 16.89 2.69
N LEU A 169 -11.63 15.70 2.85
CA LEU A 169 -10.38 15.26 2.22
C LEU A 169 -10.73 14.47 0.95
N THR A 170 -10.03 14.74 -0.13
CA THR A 170 -10.20 14.02 -1.40
C THR A 170 -8.93 13.26 -1.76
N PHE A 171 -9.10 12.00 -2.16
CA PHE A 171 -8.04 11.13 -2.66
C PHE A 171 -8.45 10.56 -4.01
N ILE A 172 -7.54 10.57 -4.97
CA ILE A 172 -7.74 9.93 -6.27
C ILE A 172 -6.65 8.90 -6.46
N MET A 173 -7.05 7.69 -6.77
CA MET A 173 -6.11 6.61 -7.06
C MET A 173 -6.50 5.88 -8.33
N GLY A 174 -5.50 5.28 -8.97
CA GLY A 174 -5.64 4.40 -10.10
C GLY A 174 -5.17 2.99 -9.76
N ILE A 175 -5.90 2.00 -10.24
CA ILE A 175 -5.40 0.64 -10.42
C ILE A 175 -5.10 0.49 -11.90
N VAL A 176 -3.91 -0.01 -12.20
CA VAL A 176 -3.38 -0.12 -13.56
C VAL A 176 -2.97 -1.57 -13.79
N ALA A 177 -3.42 -2.15 -14.89
CA ALA A 177 -2.86 -3.40 -15.40
C ALA A 177 -1.90 -3.09 -16.56
N GLY A 178 -0.77 -3.77 -16.62
CA GLY A 178 0.24 -3.57 -17.65
C GLY A 178 0.84 -4.89 -18.13
N THR A 179 1.56 -4.82 -19.25
CA THR A 179 2.42 -5.92 -19.71
C THR A 179 3.82 -5.69 -19.24
N THR A 180 4.55 -6.75 -18.96
CA THR A 180 5.99 -6.74 -18.65
C THR A 180 6.84 -6.27 -19.81
#